data_2fdf9f33acc734676d5dd73b93eaf7ef
#
_entry.id   2fdf9f33acc734676d5dd73b93eaf7ef
#
_cell.length_a   1.000
_cell.length_b   1.000
_cell.length_c   1.000
_cell.angle_alpha   90.00
_cell.angle_beta   90.00
_cell.angle_gamma   90.00
#
_symmetry.space_group_name_H-M   'P 1'
#
loop_
_entity.id
_entity.type
_entity.pdbx_description
1 polymer ?
#
loop_
_entity_poly.entity_id
_entity_poly.type
_entity_poly.pdbx_seq_one_letter_code
_entity_poly.pdbx_strand_id
1 'polypeptide(L)'
;MEGSSAGQNDFLEPGEWAAWTALLMLHRTVLQDLDAELRREHGLAVTEYNVLSTLSNAPGKQLGMSALAHRAMLSPAGTTHLVTRLERDGLVKRSVDPADRRKWFTALTEKGDKALQAARRTHSRVLQRSFLAVTSPADRRLLRQLWQRLSQASPGAG
;
A
#
# COMPACT_ATOMS: atom_id res chain seq x y z
N MET A 1 -28.49 32.67 -33.93
CA MET A 1 -28.49 32.34 -32.48
C MET A 1 -27.45 31.27 -32.26
N GLU A 2 -26.31 31.73 -31.84
CA GLU A 2 -25.12 30.90 -31.68
C GLU A 2 -25.13 30.31 -30.29
N GLY A 3 -25.27 28.99 -30.23
CA GLY A 3 -25.00 28.23 -29.04
C GLY A 3 -23.53 27.88 -28.99
N SER A 4 -22.73 28.75 -28.36
CA SER A 4 -21.32 28.47 -28.05
C SER A 4 -21.25 27.30 -27.08
N SER A 5 -21.08 26.10 -27.64
CA SER A 5 -20.55 24.95 -26.86
C SER A 5 -19.11 25.27 -26.52
N ALA A 6 -18.86 25.76 -25.32
CA ALA A 6 -17.51 25.86 -24.79
C ALA A 6 -16.91 24.45 -24.84
N GLY A 7 -15.99 24.21 -25.73
CA GLY A 7 -15.22 22.99 -25.81
C GLY A 7 -14.57 22.78 -24.46
N GLN A 8 -14.99 21.73 -23.73
CA GLN A 8 -14.26 21.20 -22.61
C GLN A 8 -12.87 20.86 -23.11
N ASN A 9 -11.86 21.51 -22.55
CA ASN A 9 -10.47 21.24 -22.86
C ASN A 9 -10.19 19.80 -22.42
N ASP A 10 -10.10 18.87 -23.37
CA ASP A 10 -9.86 17.44 -23.08
C ASP A 10 -8.44 17.16 -22.56
N PHE A 11 -7.63 18.19 -22.38
CA PHE A 11 -6.25 18.09 -21.94
C PHE A 11 -6.06 18.81 -20.61
N LEU A 12 -5.20 18.21 -19.76
CA LEU A 12 -4.79 18.82 -18.50
C LEU A 12 -4.00 20.12 -18.77
N GLU A 13 -4.27 21.13 -17.95
CA GLU A 13 -3.45 22.33 -17.93
C GLU A 13 -2.01 22.01 -17.46
N PRO A 14 -1.00 22.80 -17.88
CA PRO A 14 0.40 22.54 -17.51
C PRO A 14 0.63 22.36 -16.00
N GLY A 15 -0.08 23.12 -15.16
CA GLY A 15 0.00 23.03 -13.71
C GLY A 15 -0.62 21.74 -13.15
N GLU A 16 -1.71 21.27 -13.74
CA GLU A 16 -2.37 20.01 -13.37
C GLU A 16 -1.50 18.82 -13.75
N TRP A 17 -0.92 18.83 -14.94
CA TRP A 17 0.03 17.82 -15.40
C TRP A 17 1.26 17.76 -14.50
N ALA A 18 1.82 18.92 -14.13
CA ALA A 18 2.96 18.98 -13.22
C ALA A 18 2.64 18.42 -11.85
N ALA A 19 1.46 18.71 -11.28
CA ALA A 19 1.01 18.17 -10.00
C ALA A 19 0.85 16.65 -10.04
N TRP A 20 0.23 16.11 -11.09
CA TRP A 20 0.11 14.67 -11.32
C TRP A 20 1.48 13.97 -11.40
N THR A 21 2.38 14.52 -12.20
CA THR A 21 3.74 13.99 -12.38
C THR A 21 4.51 14.02 -11.06
N ALA A 22 4.42 15.11 -10.30
CA ALA A 22 5.06 15.24 -8.99
C ALA A 22 4.57 14.17 -8.01
N LEU A 23 3.26 13.88 -7.97
CA LEU A 23 2.69 12.82 -7.14
C LEU A 23 3.28 11.45 -7.50
N LEU A 24 3.34 11.12 -8.79
CA LEU A 24 3.90 9.86 -9.26
C LEU A 24 5.39 9.73 -8.93
N MET A 25 6.16 10.79 -9.12
CA MET A 25 7.60 10.81 -8.83
C MET A 25 7.86 10.66 -7.34
N LEU A 26 7.14 11.40 -6.48
CA LEU A 26 7.26 11.30 -5.03
C LEU A 26 6.97 9.86 -4.56
N HIS A 27 5.84 9.29 -4.98
CA HIS A 27 5.45 7.93 -4.65
C HIS A 27 6.52 6.92 -5.07
N ARG A 28 6.98 7.00 -6.33
CA ARG A 28 8.00 6.09 -6.86
C ARG A 28 9.31 6.17 -6.08
N THR A 29 9.80 7.38 -5.82
CA THR A 29 11.08 7.59 -5.13
C THR A 29 11.05 7.01 -3.72
N VAL A 30 9.98 7.30 -2.95
CA VAL A 30 9.85 6.79 -1.58
C VAL A 30 9.75 5.26 -1.57
N LEU A 31 8.97 4.66 -2.50
CA LEU A 31 8.87 3.20 -2.58
C LEU A 31 10.17 2.52 -3.01
N GLN A 32 10.95 3.13 -3.92
CA GLN A 32 12.25 2.59 -4.32
C GLN A 32 13.23 2.59 -3.14
N ASP A 33 13.30 3.67 -2.37
CA ASP A 33 14.14 3.76 -1.18
C ASP A 33 13.73 2.71 -0.13
N LEU A 34 12.42 2.55 0.11
CA LEU A 34 11.90 1.54 1.03
C LEU A 34 12.25 0.12 0.57
N ASP A 35 12.02 -0.21 -0.69
CA ASP A 35 12.29 -1.55 -1.23
C ASP A 35 13.79 -1.88 -1.14
N ALA A 36 14.66 -0.95 -1.51
CA ALA A 36 16.10 -1.12 -1.45
C ALA A 36 16.60 -1.42 -0.02
N GLU A 37 16.18 -0.61 0.96
CA GLU A 37 16.64 -0.77 2.34
C GLU A 37 16.01 -1.99 3.04
N LEU A 38 14.72 -2.26 2.80
CA LEU A 38 14.05 -3.44 3.36
C LEU A 38 14.65 -4.74 2.81
N ARG A 39 14.95 -4.80 1.51
CA ARG A 39 15.65 -5.95 0.93
C ARG A 39 17.05 -6.12 1.49
N ARG A 40 17.80 -5.03 1.59
CA ARG A 40 19.20 -5.05 2.06
C ARG A 40 19.31 -5.53 3.50
N GLU A 41 18.43 -5.07 4.40
CA GLU A 41 18.56 -5.33 5.83
C GLU A 41 17.74 -6.53 6.30
N HIS A 42 16.63 -6.86 5.63
CA HIS A 42 15.68 -7.86 6.08
C HIS A 42 15.33 -8.92 5.04
N GLY A 43 15.83 -8.79 3.79
CA GLY A 43 15.45 -9.68 2.69
C GLY A 43 13.98 -9.54 2.26
N LEU A 44 13.27 -8.50 2.71
CA LEU A 44 11.86 -8.27 2.43
C LEU A 44 11.67 -7.22 1.34
N ALA A 45 10.86 -7.53 0.34
CA ALA A 45 10.33 -6.51 -0.56
C ALA A 45 9.35 -5.58 0.18
N VAL A 46 9.22 -4.32 -0.30
CA VAL A 46 8.24 -3.38 0.28
C VAL A 46 6.80 -3.92 0.21
N THR A 47 6.46 -4.66 -0.85
CA THR A 47 5.15 -5.32 -0.98
C THR A 47 4.94 -6.43 0.05
N GLU A 48 5.98 -7.19 0.39
CA GLU A 48 5.95 -8.20 1.46
C GLU A 48 5.77 -7.55 2.83
N TYR A 49 6.54 -6.50 3.10
CA TYR A 49 6.37 -5.69 4.31
C TYR A 49 4.94 -5.17 4.44
N ASN A 50 4.35 -4.65 3.34
CA ASN A 50 2.97 -4.14 3.34
C ASN A 50 1.95 -5.23 3.66
N VAL A 51 2.10 -6.45 3.12
CA VAL A 51 1.23 -7.59 3.45
C VAL A 51 1.35 -7.97 4.93
N LEU A 52 2.58 -8.11 5.45
CA LEU A 52 2.79 -8.44 6.86
C LEU A 52 2.23 -7.34 7.79
N SER A 53 2.42 -6.07 7.43
CA SER A 53 1.89 -4.92 8.17
C SER A 53 0.37 -4.89 8.16
N THR A 54 -0.25 -5.16 7.00
CA THR A 54 -1.71 -5.24 6.84
C THR A 54 -2.30 -6.34 7.71
N LEU A 55 -1.70 -7.52 7.73
CA LEU A 55 -2.11 -8.62 8.59
C LEU A 55 -1.92 -8.28 10.08
N SER A 56 -0.80 -7.69 10.45
CA SER A 56 -0.52 -7.30 11.85
C SER A 56 -1.56 -6.33 12.42
N ASN A 57 -2.11 -5.47 11.58
CA ASN A 57 -3.13 -4.48 11.96
C ASN A 57 -4.58 -5.02 11.87
N ALA A 58 -4.77 -6.23 11.38
CA ALA A 58 -6.08 -6.86 11.27
C ALA A 58 -6.50 -7.55 12.57
N PRO A 59 -7.83 -7.65 12.85
CA PRO A 59 -8.34 -8.45 13.96
C PRO A 59 -7.80 -9.89 13.91
N GLY A 60 -7.27 -10.38 15.02
CA GLY A 60 -6.67 -11.71 15.07
C GLY A 60 -5.45 -11.92 14.17
N LYS A 61 -4.88 -10.84 13.62
CA LYS A 61 -3.74 -10.84 12.68
C LYS A 61 -4.00 -11.72 11.44
N GLN A 62 -5.24 -11.76 10.97
CA GLN A 62 -5.64 -12.56 9.81
C GLN A 62 -6.65 -11.84 8.94
N LEU A 63 -6.65 -12.14 7.63
CA LEU A 63 -7.59 -11.62 6.64
C LEU A 63 -7.90 -12.69 5.60
N GLY A 64 -9.13 -12.63 5.07
CA GLY A 64 -9.47 -13.34 3.83
C GLY A 64 -8.68 -12.78 2.64
N MET A 65 -8.41 -13.62 1.63
CA MET A 65 -7.55 -13.27 0.49
C MET A 65 -8.02 -12.00 -0.25
N SER A 66 -9.33 -11.84 -0.47
CA SER A 66 -9.88 -10.65 -1.14
C SER A 66 -9.69 -9.37 -0.32
N ALA A 67 -9.95 -9.44 1.00
CA ALA A 67 -9.74 -8.32 1.90
C ALA A 67 -8.25 -7.95 2.02
N LEU A 68 -7.37 -8.95 2.00
CA LEU A 68 -5.93 -8.72 2.00
C LEU A 68 -5.47 -8.03 0.73
N ALA A 69 -5.91 -8.49 -0.45
CA ALA A 69 -5.61 -7.88 -1.74
C ALA A 69 -6.01 -6.40 -1.74
N HIS A 70 -7.23 -6.12 -1.36
CA HIS A 70 -7.77 -4.78 -1.31
C HIS A 70 -6.98 -3.87 -0.36
N ARG A 71 -6.77 -4.29 0.90
CA ARG A 71 -6.06 -3.48 1.92
C ARG A 71 -4.57 -3.32 1.64
N ALA A 72 -3.93 -4.29 0.99
CA ALA A 72 -2.54 -4.20 0.58
C ALA A 72 -2.35 -3.50 -0.78
N MET A 73 -3.44 -3.06 -1.42
CA MET A 73 -3.45 -2.43 -2.75
C MET A 73 -2.77 -3.30 -3.81
N LEU A 74 -3.10 -4.58 -3.83
CA LEU A 74 -2.55 -5.57 -4.75
C LEU A 74 -3.65 -6.17 -5.62
N SER A 75 -3.29 -6.62 -6.83
CA SER A 75 -4.19 -7.44 -7.62
C SER A 75 -4.42 -8.81 -6.97
N PRO A 76 -5.56 -9.48 -7.20
CA PRO A 76 -5.82 -10.81 -6.66
C PRO A 76 -4.72 -11.84 -7.02
N ALA A 77 -4.26 -11.82 -8.27
CA ALA A 77 -3.16 -12.70 -8.73
C ALA A 77 -1.84 -12.37 -8.02
N GLY A 78 -1.49 -11.07 -7.93
CA GLY A 78 -0.30 -10.61 -7.22
C GLY A 78 -0.32 -11.01 -5.74
N THR A 79 -1.48 -10.88 -5.09
CA THR A 79 -1.67 -11.30 -3.69
C THR A 79 -1.44 -12.79 -3.51
N THR A 80 -1.99 -13.63 -4.40
CA THR A 80 -1.81 -15.09 -4.34
C THR A 80 -0.34 -15.47 -4.46
N HIS A 81 0.38 -14.92 -5.44
CA HIS A 81 1.82 -15.18 -5.61
C HIS A 81 2.64 -14.74 -4.40
N LEU A 82 2.33 -13.56 -3.87
CA LEU A 82 3.05 -13.01 -2.74
C LEU A 82 2.82 -13.81 -1.46
N VAL A 83 1.56 -14.16 -1.17
CA VAL A 83 1.20 -14.99 -0.01
C VAL A 83 1.83 -16.39 -0.12
N THR A 84 1.87 -17.00 -1.29
CA THR A 84 2.54 -18.30 -1.51
C THR A 84 4.03 -18.23 -1.18
N ARG A 85 4.71 -17.14 -1.54
CA ARG A 85 6.12 -16.93 -1.20
C ARG A 85 6.32 -16.71 0.32
N LEU A 86 5.50 -15.85 0.92
CA LEU A 86 5.56 -15.58 2.35
C LEU A 86 5.25 -16.83 3.20
N GLU A 87 4.36 -17.71 2.71
CA GLU A 87 4.04 -18.98 3.37
C GLU A 87 5.19 -19.97 3.26
N ARG A 88 5.82 -20.11 2.09
CA ARG A 88 7.03 -20.91 1.90
C ARG A 88 8.15 -20.46 2.85
N ASP A 89 8.28 -19.15 3.07
CA ASP A 89 9.29 -18.56 3.95
C ASP A 89 8.85 -18.62 5.43
N GLY A 90 7.65 -19.14 5.72
CA GLY A 90 7.10 -19.33 7.06
C GLY A 90 6.66 -18.05 7.76
N LEU A 91 6.48 -16.95 7.02
CA LEU A 91 6.09 -15.63 7.57
C LEU A 91 4.57 -15.50 7.74
N VAL A 92 3.81 -16.21 6.92
CA VAL A 92 2.36 -16.32 7.01
C VAL A 92 1.95 -17.79 6.95
N LYS A 93 0.70 -18.07 7.30
CA LYS A 93 0.06 -19.38 7.10
C LYS A 93 -1.31 -19.18 6.48
N ARG A 94 -1.72 -20.08 5.59
CA ARG A 94 -3.08 -20.11 5.04
C ARG A 94 -3.91 -21.16 5.76
N SER A 95 -5.20 -20.88 5.91
CA SER A 95 -6.18 -21.83 6.43
C SER A 95 -7.50 -21.67 5.67
N VAL A 96 -8.25 -22.74 5.57
CA VAL A 96 -9.59 -22.73 5.00
C VAL A 96 -10.57 -22.24 6.05
N ASP A 97 -11.55 -21.43 5.65
CA ASP A 97 -12.64 -21.02 6.53
C ASP A 97 -13.45 -22.26 6.96
N PRO A 98 -13.62 -22.52 8.27
CA PRO A 98 -14.43 -23.64 8.74
C PRO A 98 -15.90 -23.58 8.29
N ALA A 99 -16.43 -22.37 8.07
CA ALA A 99 -17.81 -22.15 7.64
C ALA A 99 -18.00 -22.18 6.13
N ASP A 100 -16.95 -21.86 5.33
CA ASP A 100 -17.01 -21.88 3.88
C ASP A 100 -15.66 -22.32 3.29
N ARG A 101 -15.56 -23.59 2.92
CA ARG A 101 -14.34 -24.20 2.36
C ARG A 101 -13.80 -23.56 1.07
N ARG A 102 -14.55 -22.65 0.45
CA ARG A 102 -14.10 -21.87 -0.72
C ARG A 102 -13.32 -20.62 -0.31
N LYS A 103 -13.40 -20.25 0.96
CA LYS A 103 -12.72 -19.07 1.50
C LYS A 103 -11.42 -19.46 2.19
N TRP A 104 -10.39 -18.69 1.90
CA TRP A 104 -9.06 -18.84 2.50
C TRP A 104 -8.72 -17.62 3.31
N PHE A 105 -8.22 -17.85 4.52
CA PHE A 105 -7.61 -16.84 5.36
C PHE A 105 -6.08 -16.93 5.28
N THR A 106 -5.44 -15.77 5.37
CA THR A 106 -4.00 -15.65 5.58
C THR A 106 -3.77 -15.03 6.94
N ALA A 107 -2.99 -15.68 7.76
CA ALA A 107 -2.65 -15.24 9.12
C ALA A 107 -1.15 -15.02 9.25
N LEU A 108 -0.77 -13.96 9.99
CA LEU A 108 0.62 -13.70 10.37
C LEU A 108 1.10 -14.78 11.34
N THR A 109 2.31 -15.32 11.11
CA THR A 109 2.95 -16.24 12.05
C THR A 109 3.77 -15.46 13.09
N GLU A 110 4.20 -16.13 14.16
CA GLU A 110 5.14 -15.53 15.12
C GLU A 110 6.47 -15.12 14.44
N LYS A 111 6.98 -15.95 13.52
CA LYS A 111 8.15 -15.63 12.70
C LYS A 111 7.93 -14.40 11.86
N GLY A 112 6.75 -14.30 11.22
CA GLY A 112 6.37 -13.14 10.41
C GLY A 112 6.22 -11.86 11.25
N ASP A 113 5.67 -11.97 12.46
CA ASP A 113 5.55 -10.82 13.37
C ASP A 113 6.94 -10.32 13.81
N LYS A 114 7.85 -11.22 14.18
CA LYS A 114 9.24 -10.86 14.52
C LYS A 114 9.96 -10.19 13.35
N ALA A 115 9.83 -10.73 12.14
CA ALA A 115 10.41 -10.13 10.94
C ALA A 115 9.84 -8.74 10.66
N LEU A 116 8.53 -8.57 10.78
CA LEU A 116 7.86 -7.27 10.64
C LEU A 116 8.34 -6.26 11.68
N GLN A 117 8.45 -6.64 12.96
CA GLN A 117 8.92 -5.73 14.02
C GLN A 117 10.36 -5.26 13.76
N ALA A 118 11.24 -6.13 13.29
CA ALA A 118 12.58 -5.75 12.89
C ALA A 118 12.57 -4.76 11.72
N ALA A 119 11.78 -5.05 10.67
CA ALA A 119 11.67 -4.23 9.48
C ALA A 119 11.00 -2.86 9.72
N ARG A 120 10.12 -2.73 10.72
CA ARG A 120 9.47 -1.45 11.08
C ARG A 120 10.47 -0.33 11.39
N ARG A 121 11.58 -0.64 12.03
CA ARG A 121 12.63 0.36 12.33
C ARG A 121 13.27 0.91 11.05
N THR A 122 13.61 0.02 10.13
CA THR A 122 14.15 0.40 8.82
C THR A 122 13.14 1.21 8.01
N HIS A 123 11.90 0.74 7.95
CA HIS A 123 10.81 1.45 7.29
C HIS A 123 10.64 2.89 7.84
N SER A 124 10.58 3.04 9.17
CA SER A 124 10.45 4.36 9.80
C SER A 124 11.65 5.26 9.50
N ARG A 125 12.87 4.74 9.56
CA ARG A 125 14.10 5.49 9.24
C ARG A 125 14.10 5.99 7.79
N VAL A 126 13.70 5.14 6.84
CA VAL A 126 13.60 5.53 5.43
C VAL A 126 12.54 6.60 5.25
N LEU A 127 11.34 6.44 5.81
CA LEU A 127 10.30 7.47 5.72
C LEU A 127 10.74 8.80 6.34
N GLN A 128 11.47 8.79 7.46
CA GLN A 128 12.01 10.01 8.05
C GLN A 128 12.95 10.73 7.08
N ARG A 129 13.84 9.98 6.41
CA ARG A 129 14.82 10.53 5.47
C ARG A 129 14.20 10.96 4.15
N SER A 130 13.39 10.11 3.52
CA SER A 130 12.94 10.29 2.13
C SER A 130 11.61 11.03 2.01
N PHE A 131 10.82 11.11 3.07
CA PHE A 131 9.52 11.76 3.04
C PHE A 131 9.36 12.86 4.10
N LEU A 132 9.59 12.54 5.37
CA LEU A 132 9.32 13.49 6.45
C LEU A 132 10.31 14.66 6.48
N ALA A 133 11.57 14.44 6.07
CA ALA A 133 12.58 15.49 6.01
C ALA A 133 12.29 16.57 4.95
N VAL A 134 11.56 16.21 3.90
CA VAL A 134 11.23 17.12 2.77
C VAL A 134 9.79 17.64 2.82
N THR A 135 8.97 17.18 3.77
CA THR A 135 7.58 17.62 3.91
C THR A 135 7.34 18.36 5.21
N SER A 136 6.65 19.49 5.12
CA SER A 136 6.18 20.23 6.30
C SER A 136 4.94 19.57 6.93
N PRO A 137 4.57 19.94 8.17
CA PRO A 137 3.28 19.53 8.74
C PRO A 137 2.06 19.96 7.91
N ALA A 138 2.17 21.07 7.17
CA ALA A 138 1.10 21.56 6.29
C ALA A 138 0.94 20.63 5.08
N ASP A 139 2.04 20.23 4.43
CA ASP A 139 2.02 19.31 3.30
C ASP A 139 1.39 17.96 3.69
N ARG A 140 1.77 17.44 4.85
CA ARG A 140 1.20 16.19 5.37
C ARG A 140 -0.30 16.29 5.70
N ARG A 141 -0.77 17.45 6.15
CA ARG A 141 -2.21 17.70 6.32
C ARG A 141 -2.93 17.74 4.98
N LEU A 142 -2.36 18.45 3.99
CA LEU A 142 -2.91 18.52 2.65
C LEU A 142 -3.05 17.14 2.00
N LEU A 143 -2.02 16.31 2.07
CA LEU A 143 -2.06 14.93 1.54
C LEU A 143 -3.19 14.10 2.18
N ARG A 144 -3.39 14.20 3.52
CA ARG A 144 -4.51 13.51 4.18
C ARG A 144 -5.87 14.03 3.72
N GLN A 145 -6.02 15.33 3.54
CA GLN A 145 -7.27 15.95 3.05
C GLN A 145 -7.57 15.55 1.60
N LEU A 146 -6.54 15.49 0.75
CA LEU A 146 -6.68 15.02 -0.63
C LEU A 146 -7.15 13.56 -0.66
N TRP A 147 -6.54 12.69 0.13
CA TRP A 147 -6.96 11.30 0.26
C TRP A 147 -8.40 11.16 0.74
N GLN A 148 -8.80 11.91 1.77
CA GLN A 148 -10.17 11.89 2.28
C GLN A 148 -11.18 12.28 1.21
N ARG A 149 -10.91 13.33 0.42
CA ARG A 149 -11.78 13.76 -0.69
C ARG A 149 -11.90 12.68 -1.77
N LEU A 150 -10.79 12.08 -2.18
CA LEU A 150 -10.78 11.01 -3.18
C LEU A 150 -11.57 9.78 -2.70
N SER A 151 -11.38 9.37 -1.44
CA SER A 151 -12.06 8.23 -0.85
C SER A 151 -13.57 8.43 -0.75
N GLN A 152 -14.05 9.67 -0.57
CA GLN A 152 -15.48 10.01 -0.54
C GLN A 152 -16.06 10.06 -1.96
N ALA A 153 -15.30 10.52 -2.94
CA ALA A 153 -15.74 10.61 -4.34
C ALA A 153 -15.78 9.24 -5.04
N SER A 154 -15.03 8.25 -4.54
CA SER A 154 -14.95 6.89 -5.09
C SER A 154 -15.27 5.86 -4.00
N PRO A 155 -16.53 5.58 -3.71
CA PRO A 155 -16.93 4.72 -2.58
C PRO A 155 -16.47 3.26 -2.67
N GLY A 156 -15.76 2.88 -3.74
CA GLY A 156 -15.13 1.56 -3.92
C GLY A 156 -13.62 1.52 -3.70
N ALA A 157 -12.97 2.62 -3.31
CA ALA A 157 -11.52 2.72 -3.16
C ALA A 157 -11.01 2.59 -1.70
N GLY A 158 -11.90 2.24 -0.75
CA GLY A 158 -11.61 2.09 0.68
C GLY A 158 -11.47 0.65 1.15
#